data_25506016599ae65597b99bb7560b6eb6
#
_entry.id   25506016599ae65597b99bb7560b6eb6
#
_cell.length_a   1.000
_cell.length_b   1.000
_cell.length_c   1.000
_cell.angle_alpha   90.00
_cell.angle_beta   90.00
_cell.angle_gamma   90.00
#
_symmetry.space_group_name_H-M   'P 1'
#
loop_
_entity.id
_entity.type
_entity.pdbx_description
1 polymer ?
#
loop_
_entity_poly.entity_id
_entity_poly.type
_entity_poly.pdbx_seq_one_letter_code
_entity_poly.pdbx_strand_id
1 'polypeptide(L)'
;MNSNPLFPYPNIHTHKARHSQEVQNCFPEDTYDQGVFSVGIHPCYIKQEGQEQWEQVVARATHPLCVAIGECGLDKRASSPLVLQEEIFRWHISLAQELEKPLIIHCVKSYGEIIQLRKETGATGLWILHGFQKSEALAHQLLASGIKLSFGTALERDPRLQHLVQTLPREDYFFETDEDNE
;
A
#
# COMPACT_ATOMS: atom_id res chain seq x y z
N MET A 1 10.26 -11.37 -14.85
CA MET A 1 10.72 -10.21 -14.05
C MET A 1 11.14 -10.77 -12.69
N ASN A 2 12.34 -10.44 -12.20
CA ASN A 2 12.76 -10.94 -10.89
C ASN A 2 11.94 -10.22 -9.81
N SER A 3 11.25 -10.98 -8.95
CA SER A 3 10.52 -10.44 -7.80
C SER A 3 11.50 -9.77 -6.82
N ASN A 4 11.01 -8.81 -6.03
CA ASN A 4 11.79 -8.19 -4.97
C ASN A 4 11.93 -9.20 -3.81
N PRO A 5 13.14 -9.43 -3.27
CA PRO A 5 13.36 -10.43 -2.23
C PRO A 5 12.63 -10.11 -0.90
N LEU A 6 12.32 -8.84 -0.65
CA LEU A 6 11.61 -8.41 0.58
C LEU A 6 10.12 -8.78 0.57
N PHE A 7 9.51 -8.88 -0.63
CA PHE A 7 8.11 -9.25 -0.81
C PHE A 7 7.99 -9.89 -2.20
N PRO A 8 8.07 -11.22 -2.32
CA PRO A 8 8.40 -11.93 -3.56
C PRO A 8 7.22 -12.14 -4.51
N TYR A 9 6.26 -11.24 -4.51
CA TYR A 9 5.12 -11.29 -5.42
C TYR A 9 5.42 -10.47 -6.68
N PRO A 10 5.11 -10.99 -7.89
CA PRO A 10 5.36 -10.30 -9.14
C PRO A 10 4.47 -9.07 -9.33
N ASN A 11 3.28 -9.10 -8.74
CA ASN A 11 2.29 -8.03 -8.73
C ASN A 11 1.81 -7.87 -7.27
N ILE A 12 2.20 -6.75 -6.64
CA ILE A 12 1.98 -6.56 -5.19
C ILE A 12 0.64 -5.89 -4.87
N HIS A 13 -0.07 -5.39 -5.88
CA HIS A 13 -1.35 -4.72 -5.70
C HIS A 13 -2.15 -4.75 -7.00
N THR A 14 -3.36 -5.29 -6.95
CA THR A 14 -4.32 -5.28 -8.06
C THR A 14 -5.75 -5.40 -7.53
N HIS A 15 -6.70 -4.75 -8.18
CA HIS A 15 -8.14 -4.93 -7.89
C HIS A 15 -8.73 -6.17 -8.59
N LYS A 16 -7.97 -6.80 -9.48
CA LYS A 16 -8.43 -7.95 -10.26
C LYS A 16 -7.30 -8.94 -10.53
N ALA A 17 -7.01 -9.76 -9.52
CA ALA A 17 -5.99 -10.79 -9.66
C ALA A 17 -6.37 -11.82 -10.75
N ARG A 18 -5.43 -12.11 -11.63
CA ARG A 18 -5.57 -13.11 -12.72
C ARG A 18 -4.87 -14.42 -12.35
N HIS A 19 -3.96 -14.38 -11.39
CA HIS A 19 -3.18 -15.51 -10.92
C HIS A 19 -3.08 -15.50 -9.39
N SER A 20 -2.95 -16.67 -8.79
CA SER A 20 -2.90 -16.85 -7.33
C SER A 20 -1.69 -16.20 -6.64
N GLN A 21 -0.69 -15.75 -7.40
CA GLN A 21 0.50 -15.04 -6.89
C GLN A 21 0.41 -13.51 -7.06
N GLU A 22 -0.65 -12.99 -7.60
CA GLU A 22 -0.94 -11.55 -7.61
C GLU A 22 -1.68 -11.19 -6.33
N VAL A 23 -1.23 -10.14 -5.64
CA VAL A 23 -1.84 -9.71 -4.39
C VAL A 23 -3.12 -8.95 -4.69
N GLN A 24 -4.26 -9.63 -4.50
CA GLN A 24 -5.59 -9.02 -4.64
C GLN A 24 -5.81 -8.01 -3.53
N ASN A 25 -6.12 -6.76 -3.89
CA ASN A 25 -6.60 -5.79 -2.92
C ASN A 25 -8.03 -6.12 -2.52
N CYS A 26 -8.28 -6.30 -1.23
CA CYS A 26 -9.58 -6.62 -0.68
C CYS A 26 -10.06 -5.52 0.26
N PHE A 27 -11.32 -5.11 0.09
CA PHE A 27 -12.01 -4.32 1.10
C PHE A 27 -12.37 -5.18 2.32
N PRO A 28 -12.65 -4.59 3.48
CA PRO A 28 -12.98 -5.35 4.68
C PRO A 28 -14.08 -6.39 4.50
N GLU A 29 -15.12 -6.05 3.74
CA GLU A 29 -16.29 -6.88 3.46
C GLU A 29 -16.13 -7.95 2.37
N ASP A 30 -15.03 -7.94 1.62
CA ASP A 30 -14.80 -8.88 0.52
C ASP A 30 -14.62 -10.31 1.02
N THR A 31 -15.02 -11.30 0.21
CA THR A 31 -14.91 -12.73 0.52
C THR A 31 -13.89 -13.46 -0.34
N TYR A 32 -12.83 -12.77 -0.76
CA TYR A 32 -11.80 -13.35 -1.63
C TYR A 32 -10.94 -14.38 -0.87
N ASP A 33 -10.78 -15.57 -1.46
CA ASP A 33 -10.04 -16.72 -0.90
C ASP A 33 -9.32 -17.55 -1.99
N GLN A 34 -9.29 -17.07 -3.23
CA GLN A 34 -8.76 -17.82 -4.39
C GLN A 34 -7.25 -17.67 -4.58
N GLY A 35 -6.60 -16.79 -3.83
CA GLY A 35 -5.18 -16.50 -3.90
C GLY A 35 -4.74 -15.59 -2.78
N VAL A 36 -3.51 -15.10 -2.85
CA VAL A 36 -2.98 -14.16 -1.86
C VAL A 36 -3.66 -12.80 -1.97
N PHE A 37 -3.84 -12.13 -0.83
CA PHE A 37 -4.51 -10.84 -0.78
C PHE A 37 -3.91 -9.89 0.27
N SER A 38 -4.21 -8.62 0.12
CA SER A 38 -4.10 -7.60 1.16
C SER A 38 -5.50 -7.19 1.64
N VAL A 39 -5.62 -6.70 2.87
CA VAL A 39 -6.89 -6.20 3.41
C VAL A 39 -6.65 -4.92 4.20
N GLY A 40 -7.50 -3.91 3.95
CA GLY A 40 -7.41 -2.62 4.63
C GLY A 40 -8.63 -1.74 4.42
N ILE A 41 -8.66 -0.61 5.13
CA ILE A 41 -9.67 0.43 4.97
C ILE A 41 -9.06 1.55 4.14
N HIS A 42 -9.49 1.64 2.88
CA HIS A 42 -9.07 2.71 1.99
C HIS A 42 -9.65 4.06 2.46
N PRO A 43 -8.88 5.16 2.47
CA PRO A 43 -9.32 6.47 3.00
C PRO A 43 -10.57 7.04 2.33
N CYS A 44 -10.83 6.71 1.07
CA CYS A 44 -12.04 7.14 0.36
C CYS A 44 -13.31 6.36 0.74
N TYR A 45 -13.17 5.21 1.42
CA TYR A 45 -14.29 4.30 1.71
C TYR A 45 -14.51 4.06 3.20
N ILE A 46 -14.03 4.96 4.06
CA ILE A 46 -14.29 4.92 5.50
C ILE A 46 -15.79 5.12 5.76
N LYS A 47 -16.39 4.15 6.46
CA LYS A 47 -17.81 4.14 6.86
C LYS A 47 -17.91 4.32 8.38
N GLN A 48 -18.78 5.21 8.87
CA GLN A 48 -19.12 5.33 10.29
C GLN A 48 -17.89 5.24 11.23
N GLU A 49 -16.90 6.10 11.02
CA GLU A 49 -15.65 6.14 11.79
C GLU A 49 -14.77 4.87 11.70
N GLY A 50 -15.14 3.91 10.82
CA GLY A 50 -14.30 2.76 10.45
C GLY A 50 -14.32 1.57 11.43
N GLN A 51 -15.02 1.64 12.56
CA GLN A 51 -14.94 0.61 13.60
C GLN A 51 -15.38 -0.78 13.12
N GLU A 52 -16.54 -0.90 12.47
CA GLU A 52 -17.02 -2.18 11.94
C GLU A 52 -16.11 -2.73 10.83
N GLN A 53 -15.59 -1.83 9.97
CA GLN A 53 -14.63 -2.21 8.94
C GLN A 53 -13.32 -2.71 9.57
N TRP A 54 -12.89 -2.08 10.66
CA TRP A 54 -11.67 -2.47 11.37
C TRP A 54 -11.75 -3.87 11.96
N GLU A 55 -12.88 -4.23 12.58
CA GLU A 55 -13.12 -5.58 13.09
C GLU A 55 -13.00 -6.64 11.99
N GLN A 56 -13.52 -6.34 10.79
CA GLN A 56 -13.39 -7.22 9.62
C GLN A 56 -11.93 -7.29 9.12
N VAL A 57 -11.20 -6.17 9.09
CA VAL A 57 -9.77 -6.15 8.75
C VAL A 57 -8.98 -7.05 9.69
N VAL A 58 -9.15 -6.89 11.01
CA VAL A 58 -8.43 -7.69 12.02
C VAL A 58 -8.74 -9.18 11.85
N ALA A 59 -10.00 -9.53 11.67
CA ALA A 59 -10.41 -10.92 11.48
C ALA A 59 -9.76 -11.56 10.22
N ARG A 60 -9.67 -10.81 9.12
CA ARG A 60 -9.12 -11.30 7.86
C ARG A 60 -7.59 -11.23 7.80
N ALA A 61 -6.98 -10.29 8.51
CA ALA A 61 -5.53 -10.08 8.51
C ALA A 61 -4.75 -11.32 9.01
N THR A 62 -5.36 -12.15 9.84
CA THR A 62 -4.76 -13.40 10.34
C THR A 62 -4.89 -14.59 9.39
N HIS A 63 -5.66 -14.46 8.31
CA HIS A 63 -5.82 -15.52 7.32
C HIS A 63 -4.48 -15.88 6.66
N PRO A 64 -4.16 -17.17 6.42
CA PRO A 64 -2.87 -17.57 5.82
C PRO A 64 -2.59 -16.97 4.44
N LEU A 65 -3.62 -16.69 3.65
CA LEU A 65 -3.49 -16.05 2.34
C LEU A 65 -3.43 -14.52 2.41
N CYS A 66 -3.67 -13.90 3.57
CA CYS A 66 -3.45 -12.47 3.76
C CYS A 66 -1.95 -12.20 3.91
N VAL A 67 -1.33 -11.64 2.90
CA VAL A 67 0.12 -11.44 2.83
C VAL A 67 0.57 -10.00 3.09
N ALA A 68 -0.35 -9.05 3.13
CA ALA A 68 -0.09 -7.64 3.41
C ALA A 68 -1.30 -6.98 4.07
N ILE A 69 -1.06 -5.88 4.78
CA ILE A 69 -2.09 -4.99 5.31
C ILE A 69 -2.24 -3.80 4.36
N GLY A 70 -3.44 -3.47 3.98
CA GLY A 70 -3.75 -2.42 3.01
C GLY A 70 -4.71 -2.94 1.92
N GLU A 71 -5.19 -2.08 1.10
CA GLU A 71 -4.81 -0.70 0.91
C GLU A 71 -5.33 0.20 2.05
N CYS A 72 -4.49 1.06 2.58
CA CYS A 72 -4.81 2.01 3.64
C CYS A 72 -3.92 3.25 3.49
N GLY A 73 -4.21 4.34 4.16
CA GLY A 73 -3.37 5.54 4.09
C GLY A 73 -4.15 6.84 4.07
N LEU A 74 -3.66 7.84 3.30
CA LEU A 74 -4.17 9.22 3.35
C LEU A 74 -4.48 9.77 1.97
N ASP A 75 -5.69 10.33 1.80
CA ASP A 75 -6.10 11.05 0.59
C ASP A 75 -6.79 12.37 0.94
N LYS A 76 -6.13 13.50 0.64
CA LYS A 76 -6.72 14.84 0.84
C LYS A 76 -7.89 15.16 -0.09
N ARG A 77 -8.21 14.29 -1.04
CA ARG A 77 -9.40 14.40 -1.90
C ARG A 77 -10.60 13.62 -1.35
N ALA A 78 -10.37 12.70 -0.41
CA ALA A 78 -11.43 11.93 0.22
C ALA A 78 -12.38 12.83 1.01
N SER A 79 -13.63 12.42 1.15
CA SER A 79 -14.64 13.12 1.93
C SER A 79 -14.44 12.99 3.44
N SER A 80 -13.76 11.93 3.88
CA SER A 80 -13.44 11.70 5.30
C SER A 80 -12.39 12.70 5.80
N PRO A 81 -12.54 13.25 7.02
CA PRO A 81 -11.55 14.16 7.61
C PRO A 81 -10.17 13.53 7.71
N LEU A 82 -9.10 14.31 7.43
CA LEU A 82 -7.72 13.81 7.46
C LEU A 82 -7.34 13.23 8.83
N VAL A 83 -7.83 13.84 9.92
CA VAL A 83 -7.60 13.36 11.30
C VAL A 83 -8.14 11.94 11.49
N LEU A 84 -9.32 11.64 10.97
CA LEU A 84 -9.90 10.29 11.03
C LEU A 84 -9.11 9.31 10.16
N GLN A 85 -8.69 9.73 8.97
CA GLN A 85 -7.82 8.91 8.11
C GLN A 85 -6.50 8.56 8.82
N GLU A 86 -5.86 9.54 9.48
CA GLU A 86 -4.62 9.32 10.24
C GLU A 86 -4.81 8.36 11.40
N GLU A 87 -5.91 8.47 12.14
CA GLU A 87 -6.24 7.56 13.23
C GLU A 87 -6.39 6.12 12.71
N ILE A 88 -7.19 5.92 11.67
CA ILE A 88 -7.40 4.61 11.05
C ILE A 88 -6.09 4.08 10.44
N PHE A 89 -5.28 4.94 9.84
CA PHE A 89 -3.98 4.53 9.30
C PHE A 89 -3.03 4.06 10.42
N ARG A 90 -3.03 4.70 11.60
CA ARG A 90 -2.27 4.23 12.78
C ARG A 90 -2.72 2.84 13.23
N TRP A 91 -4.00 2.49 13.14
CA TRP A 91 -4.46 1.12 13.42
C TRP A 91 -3.82 0.10 12.46
N HIS A 92 -3.78 0.42 11.17
CA HIS A 92 -3.14 -0.44 10.16
C HIS A 92 -1.62 -0.58 10.38
N ILE A 93 -0.95 0.52 10.74
CA ILE A 93 0.49 0.50 11.07
C ILE A 93 0.76 -0.46 12.23
N SER A 94 -0.03 -0.37 13.30
CA SER A 94 0.11 -1.24 14.47
C SER A 94 -0.13 -2.70 14.14
N LEU A 95 -1.21 -3.00 13.39
CA LEU A 95 -1.55 -4.36 12.98
C LEU A 95 -0.50 -4.97 12.02
N ALA A 96 -0.02 -4.19 11.06
CA ALA A 96 1.03 -4.64 10.15
C ALA A 96 2.33 -4.99 10.90
N GLN A 97 2.69 -4.20 11.90
CA GLN A 97 3.87 -4.46 12.74
C GLN A 97 3.67 -5.67 13.64
N GLU A 98 2.50 -5.83 14.27
CA GLU A 98 2.16 -6.98 15.11
C GLU A 98 2.20 -8.30 14.32
N LEU A 99 1.67 -8.30 13.09
CA LEU A 99 1.61 -9.47 12.23
C LEU A 99 2.86 -9.66 11.36
N GLU A 100 3.85 -8.76 11.48
CA GLU A 100 5.07 -8.74 10.64
C GLU A 100 4.77 -8.74 9.13
N LYS A 101 3.68 -8.08 8.71
CA LYS A 101 3.23 -7.99 7.33
C LYS A 101 3.57 -6.65 6.69
N PRO A 102 3.88 -6.63 5.38
CA PRO A 102 4.02 -5.37 4.64
C PRO A 102 2.76 -4.50 4.73
N LEU A 103 2.97 -3.19 4.67
CA LEU A 103 1.91 -2.18 4.60
C LEU A 103 1.85 -1.61 3.17
N ILE A 104 0.72 -1.77 2.48
CA ILE A 104 0.46 -1.20 1.16
C ILE A 104 -0.29 0.11 1.36
N ILE A 105 0.32 1.22 0.91
CA ILE A 105 -0.08 2.58 1.29
C ILE A 105 -0.62 3.35 0.10
N HIS A 106 -1.88 3.78 0.21
CA HIS A 106 -2.48 4.81 -0.61
C HIS A 106 -2.05 6.20 -0.15
N CYS A 107 -1.60 7.05 -1.07
CA CYS A 107 -1.23 8.42 -0.72
C CYS A 107 -1.56 9.42 -1.81
N VAL A 108 -2.48 10.32 -1.53
CA VAL A 108 -2.78 11.44 -2.41
C VAL A 108 -2.61 12.77 -1.68
N LYS A 109 -1.65 13.57 -2.14
CA LYS A 109 -1.30 14.90 -1.60
C LYS A 109 -0.95 14.93 -0.10
N SER A 110 -0.55 13.77 0.49
CA SER A 110 -0.26 13.60 1.92
C SER A 110 1.10 12.93 2.19
N TYR A 111 2.06 13.11 1.30
CA TYR A 111 3.38 12.44 1.40
C TYR A 111 4.16 12.87 2.64
N GLY A 112 4.07 14.16 3.01
CA GLY A 112 4.70 14.68 4.23
C GLY A 112 4.16 14.04 5.49
N GLU A 113 2.83 13.88 5.56
CA GLU A 113 2.12 13.23 6.66
C GLU A 113 2.50 11.75 6.78
N ILE A 114 2.58 11.02 5.66
CA ILE A 114 3.04 9.62 5.64
C ILE A 114 4.47 9.50 6.18
N ILE A 115 5.39 10.36 5.74
CA ILE A 115 6.78 10.39 6.21
C ILE A 115 6.85 10.71 7.71
N GLN A 116 6.03 11.66 8.17
CA GLN A 116 5.95 12.02 9.58
C GLN A 116 5.43 10.84 10.42
N LEU A 117 4.36 10.18 9.99
CA LEU A 117 3.79 9.00 10.65
C LEU A 117 4.81 7.86 10.73
N ARG A 118 5.61 7.63 9.68
CA ARG A 118 6.71 6.65 9.72
C ARG A 118 7.70 6.95 10.84
N LYS A 119 8.08 8.22 11.02
CA LYS A 119 8.99 8.65 12.09
C LYS A 119 8.37 8.57 13.47
N GLU A 120 7.14 9.07 13.62
CA GLU A 120 6.44 9.12 14.90
C GLU A 120 6.15 7.74 15.48
N THR A 121 5.73 6.80 14.64
CA THR A 121 5.40 5.45 15.08
C THR A 121 6.63 4.59 15.34
N GLY A 122 7.79 4.95 14.79
CA GLY A 122 9.00 4.14 14.86
C GLY A 122 8.85 2.74 14.23
N ALA A 123 7.82 2.55 13.42
CA ALA A 123 7.54 1.26 12.78
C ALA A 123 8.70 0.83 11.89
N THR A 124 9.14 -0.42 12.02
CA THR A 124 10.29 -0.98 11.29
C THR A 124 9.90 -1.88 10.11
N GLY A 125 8.61 -2.26 10.03
CA GLY A 125 8.08 -3.12 8.96
C GLY A 125 8.23 -2.52 7.56
N LEU A 126 8.02 -3.35 6.54
CA LEU A 126 8.06 -2.93 5.14
C LEU A 126 6.84 -2.07 4.79
N TRP A 127 7.08 -0.82 4.42
CA TRP A 127 6.07 0.11 3.91
C TRP A 127 6.26 0.28 2.41
N ILE A 128 5.18 0.12 1.64
CA ILE A 128 5.17 0.26 0.19
C ILE A 128 4.12 1.29 -0.20
N LEU A 129 4.56 2.42 -0.72
CA LEU A 129 3.65 3.40 -1.30
C LEU A 129 3.31 2.96 -2.72
N HIS A 130 2.04 2.60 -2.94
CA HIS A 130 1.61 2.09 -4.23
C HIS A 130 1.33 3.20 -5.25
N GLY A 131 1.31 2.87 -6.54
CA GLY A 131 0.93 3.76 -7.62
C GLY A 131 1.84 4.99 -7.78
N PHE A 132 3.15 4.87 -7.53
CA PHE A 132 4.03 6.03 -7.56
C PHE A 132 4.19 6.63 -8.97
N GLN A 133 3.77 7.90 -9.11
CA GLN A 133 3.83 8.66 -10.37
C GLN A 133 4.28 10.11 -10.12
N LYS A 134 5.23 10.32 -9.20
CA LYS A 134 5.68 11.66 -8.82
C LYS A 134 7.14 11.91 -9.23
N SER A 135 7.72 13.02 -8.74
CA SER A 135 9.08 13.40 -9.06
C SER A 135 10.12 12.49 -8.42
N GLU A 136 11.29 12.38 -9.06
CA GLU A 136 12.45 11.66 -8.53
C GLU A 136 12.88 12.19 -7.14
N ALA A 137 12.82 13.52 -6.93
CA ALA A 137 13.12 14.11 -5.62
C ALA A 137 12.21 13.56 -4.49
N LEU A 138 10.91 13.41 -4.77
CA LEU A 138 9.97 12.80 -3.80
C LEU A 138 10.25 11.31 -3.62
N ALA A 139 10.60 10.58 -4.68
CA ALA A 139 10.99 9.18 -4.58
C ALA A 139 12.16 9.00 -3.60
N HIS A 140 13.24 9.76 -3.78
CA HIS A 140 14.39 9.72 -2.88
C HIS A 140 14.04 10.12 -1.43
N GLN A 141 13.14 11.08 -1.23
CA GLN A 141 12.69 11.48 0.10
C GLN A 141 11.94 10.35 0.81
N LEU A 142 11.05 9.65 0.09
CA LEU A 142 10.31 8.49 0.62
C LEU A 142 11.26 7.33 0.96
N LEU A 143 12.15 6.98 0.03
CA LEU A 143 13.15 5.93 0.23
C LEU A 143 14.08 6.22 1.40
N ALA A 144 14.56 7.46 1.54
CA ALA A 144 15.36 7.88 2.70
C ALA A 144 14.61 7.78 4.03
N SER A 145 13.27 7.78 3.98
CA SER A 145 12.40 7.57 5.14
C SER A 145 12.05 6.08 5.37
N GLY A 146 12.64 5.15 4.60
CA GLY A 146 12.37 3.72 4.70
C GLY A 146 11.04 3.29 4.10
N ILE A 147 10.48 4.07 3.17
CA ILE A 147 9.24 3.78 2.45
C ILE A 147 9.61 3.39 1.02
N LYS A 148 9.30 2.16 0.63
CA LYS A 148 9.52 1.64 -0.72
C LYS A 148 8.41 2.09 -1.66
N LEU A 149 8.61 1.93 -2.97
CA LEU A 149 7.69 2.40 -4.00
C LEU A 149 7.14 1.24 -4.81
N SER A 150 5.95 1.36 -5.37
CA SER A 150 5.54 0.49 -6.46
C SER A 150 5.12 1.27 -7.70
N PHE A 151 5.33 0.63 -8.84
CA PHE A 151 5.09 1.21 -10.17
C PHE A 151 4.09 0.35 -10.93
N GLY A 152 3.01 0.98 -11.34
CA GLY A 152 1.96 0.39 -12.16
C GLY A 152 2.13 0.65 -13.65
N THR A 153 1.03 0.56 -14.40
CA THR A 153 0.96 0.68 -15.87
C THR A 153 1.47 2.02 -16.41
N ALA A 154 1.48 3.09 -15.60
CA ALA A 154 2.08 4.37 -15.99
C ALA A 154 3.58 4.24 -16.35
N LEU A 155 4.29 3.26 -15.78
CA LEU A 155 5.69 2.99 -16.10
C LEU A 155 5.92 2.72 -17.59
N GLU A 156 4.95 2.12 -18.28
CA GLU A 156 5.06 1.79 -19.72
C GLU A 156 5.11 3.04 -20.60
N ARG A 157 4.55 4.15 -20.14
CA ARG A 157 4.32 5.37 -20.94
C ARG A 157 5.08 6.60 -20.45
N ASP A 158 5.62 6.57 -19.21
CA ASP A 158 6.33 7.72 -18.63
C ASP A 158 7.84 7.49 -18.61
N PRO A 159 8.61 8.16 -19.49
CA PRO A 159 10.07 8.06 -19.53
C PRO A 159 10.77 8.46 -18.23
N ARG A 160 10.16 9.33 -17.43
CA ARG A 160 10.72 9.76 -16.12
C ARG A 160 10.68 8.60 -15.13
N LEU A 161 9.57 7.85 -15.09
CA LEU A 161 9.44 6.66 -14.23
C LEU A 161 10.36 5.54 -14.72
N GLN A 162 10.50 5.36 -16.04
CA GLN A 162 11.43 4.39 -16.63
C GLN A 162 12.87 4.70 -16.24
N HIS A 163 13.27 5.97 -16.30
CA HIS A 163 14.60 6.39 -15.85
C HIS A 163 14.78 6.15 -14.35
N LEU A 164 13.81 6.53 -13.53
CA LEU A 164 13.85 6.32 -12.08
C LEU A 164 14.05 4.85 -11.71
N VAL A 165 13.26 3.95 -12.30
CA VAL A 165 13.38 2.50 -12.05
C VAL A 165 14.74 1.94 -12.46
N GLN A 166 15.38 2.50 -13.52
CA GLN A 166 16.72 2.09 -13.94
C GLN A 166 17.82 2.53 -12.97
N THR A 167 17.60 3.60 -12.22
CA THR A 167 18.58 4.16 -11.29
C THR A 167 18.44 3.67 -9.86
N LEU A 168 17.25 3.16 -9.48
CA LEU A 168 16.99 2.67 -8.13
C LEU A 168 17.51 1.23 -7.91
N PRO A 169 18.03 0.93 -6.70
CA PRO A 169 18.28 -0.44 -6.27
C PRO A 169 17.02 -1.31 -6.39
N ARG A 170 17.19 -2.59 -6.76
CA ARG A 170 16.04 -3.48 -6.99
C ARG A 170 15.18 -3.70 -5.74
N GLU A 171 15.75 -3.64 -4.57
CA GLU A 171 15.08 -3.75 -3.28
C GLU A 171 14.25 -2.52 -2.90
N ASP A 172 14.34 -1.43 -3.64
CA ASP A 172 13.63 -0.18 -3.33
C ASP A 172 12.28 -0.05 -4.01
N TYR A 173 11.96 -0.95 -4.95
CA TYR A 173 10.70 -0.87 -5.67
C TYR A 173 10.05 -2.21 -5.99
N PHE A 174 8.76 -2.14 -6.29
CA PHE A 174 7.87 -3.23 -6.64
C PHE A 174 7.10 -2.90 -7.92
N PHE A 175 6.41 -3.90 -8.47
CA PHE A 175 5.49 -3.71 -9.59
C PHE A 175 4.06 -4.05 -9.19
N GLU A 176 3.12 -3.41 -9.86
CA GLU A 176 1.70 -3.60 -9.65
C GLU A 176 0.92 -3.44 -10.96
N THR A 177 -0.35 -3.84 -10.95
CA THR A 177 -1.31 -3.56 -12.01
C THR A 177 -2.58 -2.96 -11.39
N ASP A 178 -2.40 -1.91 -10.62
CA ASP A 178 -3.54 -1.11 -10.19
C ASP A 178 -4.13 -0.46 -11.45
N GLU A 179 -5.24 -1.00 -11.91
CA GLU A 179 -6.04 -0.37 -12.94
C GLU A 179 -6.86 0.70 -12.21
N ASP A 180 -6.34 1.93 -12.18
CA ASP A 180 -7.17 3.09 -11.89
C ASP A 180 -8.37 3.00 -12.83
N ASN A 181 -9.52 2.63 -12.28
CA ASN A 181 -10.77 2.77 -12.98
C ASN A 181 -10.98 4.27 -13.16
N GLU A 182 -10.65 4.77 -14.38
CA GLU A 182 -11.08 6.08 -14.86
C GLU A 182 -12.61 6.19 -14.84
#